data_290fbec8f726237f90481f93e871d0a9
#
_entry.id   290fbec8f726237f90481f93e871d0a9
#
_cell.length_a   1.000
_cell.length_b   1.000
_cell.length_c   1.000
_cell.angle_alpha   90.00
_cell.angle_beta   90.00
_cell.angle_gamma   90.00
#
_symmetry.space_group_name_H-M   'P 1'
#
loop_
_entity.id
_entity.type
_entity.pdbx_description
1 polymer ?
#
loop_
_entity_poly.entity_id
_entity_poly.type
_entity_poly.pdbx_seq_one_letter_code
_entity_poly.pdbx_strand_id
1 'polypeptide(L)'
;MEETTKAVVLHMQRIGEDKAVVWLYTEKRGAMSFLAKMPKQRRAGMHTSLLRVLNVLDVTYDFRPKSKLQKFGDIRVAVPYSSLPYDPIKGALALFLGEVLYYGLRNEDRNEPLFRYLCYGLAWLDNCKRGVANFHLVFLMRLTRFLGFWPNTEDWFPGAYYDMLQCRFT
;
A
#
# COMPACT_ATOMS: atom_id res chain seq x y z
N MET A 1 9.66 -22.22 6.74
CA MET A 1 8.53 -22.69 5.90
C MET A 1 8.34 -21.69 4.79
N GLU A 2 8.52 -22.12 3.56
CA GLU A 2 8.35 -21.25 2.39
C GLU A 2 6.88 -20.87 2.22
N GLU A 3 6.63 -19.58 2.00
CA GLU A 3 5.30 -19.00 1.86
C GLU A 3 5.28 -18.01 0.69
N THR A 4 4.24 -18.07 -0.12
CA THR A 4 3.98 -17.10 -1.20
C THR A 4 2.72 -16.32 -0.90
N THR A 5 2.78 -14.99 -1.04
CA THR A 5 1.65 -14.08 -0.81
C THR A 5 1.68 -12.92 -1.78
N LYS A 6 0.50 -12.37 -2.09
CA LYS A 6 0.43 -11.04 -2.71
C LYS A 6 0.72 -9.97 -1.67
N ALA A 7 1.34 -8.88 -2.10
CA ALA A 7 1.70 -7.77 -1.22
C ALA A 7 1.68 -6.43 -1.95
N VAL A 8 1.25 -5.39 -1.26
CA VAL A 8 1.34 -4.00 -1.71
C VAL A 8 2.56 -3.36 -1.06
N VAL A 9 3.43 -2.73 -1.85
CA VAL A 9 4.59 -1.99 -1.33
C VAL A 9 4.10 -0.67 -0.71
N LEU A 10 4.28 -0.50 0.59
CA LEU A 10 3.90 0.72 1.30
C LEU A 10 5.04 1.73 1.33
N HIS A 11 6.23 1.27 1.70
CA HIS A 11 7.39 2.14 1.87
C HIS A 11 8.69 1.38 1.65
N MET A 12 9.74 2.08 1.21
CA MET A 12 11.09 1.55 1.11
C MET A 12 12.10 2.56 1.64
N GLN A 13 12.95 2.13 2.57
CA GLN A 13 14.03 2.94 3.13
C GLN A 13 15.36 2.26 2.92
N ARG A 14 16.31 2.94 2.28
CA ARG A 14 17.68 2.45 2.15
C ARG A 14 18.42 2.49 3.49
N ILE A 15 19.17 1.42 3.78
CA ILE A 15 20.04 1.30 4.92
C ILE A 15 21.45 0.99 4.40
N GLY A 16 22.31 2.02 4.38
CA GLY A 16 23.65 1.89 3.78
C GLY A 16 23.62 1.77 2.25
N GLU A 17 24.69 1.19 1.68
CA GLU A 17 24.89 1.16 0.23
C GLU A 17 24.15 0.03 -0.50
N ASP A 18 24.00 -1.13 0.16
CA ASP A 18 23.60 -2.40 -0.46
C ASP A 18 22.32 -3.02 0.12
N LYS A 19 21.61 -2.31 1.02
CA LYS A 19 20.42 -2.84 1.70
C LYS A 19 19.31 -1.80 1.75
N ALA A 20 18.08 -2.30 1.79
CA ALA A 20 16.89 -1.51 2.09
C ALA A 20 15.91 -2.32 2.96
N VAL A 21 15.17 -1.63 3.81
CA VAL A 21 13.99 -2.18 4.45
C VAL A 21 12.79 -1.78 3.60
N VAL A 22 11.92 -2.76 3.35
CA VAL A 22 10.70 -2.59 2.57
C VAL A 22 9.52 -2.98 3.46
N TRP A 23 8.58 -2.08 3.62
CA TRP A 23 7.33 -2.33 4.32
C TRP A 23 6.27 -2.71 3.31
N LEU A 24 5.67 -3.86 3.53
CA LEU A 24 4.61 -4.42 2.69
C LEU A 24 3.34 -4.60 3.50
N TYR A 25 2.19 -4.43 2.86
CA TYR A 25 0.93 -4.96 3.36
C TYR A 25 0.61 -6.23 2.58
N THR A 26 0.66 -7.37 3.26
CA THR A 26 0.52 -8.70 2.65
C THR A 26 -0.89 -9.23 2.80
N GLU A 27 -1.38 -9.98 1.81
CA GLU A 27 -2.71 -10.60 1.81
C GLU A 27 -2.87 -11.63 2.95
N LYS A 28 -1.80 -12.39 3.23
CA LYS A 28 -1.86 -13.50 4.19
C LYS A 28 -1.60 -13.08 5.64
N ARG A 29 -0.82 -12.01 5.87
CA ARG A 29 -0.34 -11.67 7.22
C ARG A 29 -0.46 -10.20 7.60
N GLY A 30 -1.03 -9.34 6.73
CA GLY A 30 -1.07 -7.90 6.97
C GLY A 30 0.30 -7.23 6.84
N ALA A 31 0.60 -6.30 7.74
CA ALA A 31 1.84 -5.54 7.69
C ALA A 31 3.07 -6.40 7.99
N MET A 32 4.07 -6.35 7.11
CA MET A 32 5.34 -7.07 7.26
C MET A 32 6.50 -6.23 6.75
N SER A 33 7.67 -6.41 7.36
CA SER A 33 8.91 -5.75 6.94
C SER A 33 9.89 -6.76 6.35
N PHE A 34 10.52 -6.38 5.25
CA PHE A 34 11.46 -7.22 4.52
C PHE A 34 12.79 -6.52 4.30
N LEU A 35 13.88 -7.29 4.39
CA LEU A 35 15.21 -6.85 4.02
C LEU A 35 15.47 -7.16 2.55
N ALA A 36 15.63 -6.13 1.73
CA ALA A 36 16.05 -6.23 0.34
C ALA A 36 17.55 -5.99 0.21
N LYS A 37 18.23 -6.83 -0.59
CA LYS A 37 19.59 -6.54 -1.04
C LYS A 37 19.52 -5.64 -2.27
N MET A 38 20.20 -4.51 -2.22
CA MET A 38 20.28 -3.54 -3.32
C MET A 38 21.58 -3.79 -4.09
N PRO A 39 21.50 -4.14 -5.37
CA PRO A 39 22.72 -4.42 -6.14
C PRO A 39 23.53 -3.14 -6.39
N LYS A 40 24.83 -3.24 -6.27
CA LYS A 40 25.79 -2.13 -6.49
C LYS A 40 25.92 -1.72 -7.96
N GLN A 41 25.51 -2.56 -8.91
CA GLN A 41 25.63 -2.27 -10.35
C GLN A 41 24.28 -2.00 -11.02
N ARG A 42 24.27 -1.04 -11.96
CA ARG A 42 23.09 -0.62 -12.76
C ARG A 42 22.36 -1.75 -13.51
N ARG A 43 23.00 -2.89 -13.79
CA ARG A 43 22.41 -4.06 -14.45
C ARG A 43 21.38 -4.80 -13.60
N ALA A 44 21.34 -4.57 -12.30
CA ALA A 44 20.37 -5.18 -11.40
C ALA A 44 19.21 -4.23 -11.06
N GLY A 45 18.96 -3.22 -11.86
CA GLY A 45 17.86 -2.24 -11.71
C GLY A 45 16.46 -2.85 -11.71
N MET A 46 16.32 -4.11 -12.11
CA MET A 46 15.03 -4.82 -12.15
C MET A 46 14.43 -4.97 -10.73
N HIS A 47 15.22 -5.32 -9.72
CA HIS A 47 14.72 -5.49 -8.34
C HIS A 47 14.30 -4.17 -7.69
N THR A 48 15.00 -3.09 -7.95
CA THR A 48 14.67 -1.77 -7.35
C THR A 48 13.39 -1.19 -7.92
N SER A 49 13.14 -1.39 -9.23
CA SER A 49 11.90 -0.93 -9.86
C SER A 49 10.67 -1.70 -9.39
N LEU A 50 10.82 -2.97 -9.01
CA LEU A 50 9.75 -3.77 -8.43
C LEU A 50 9.28 -3.22 -7.07
N LEU A 51 10.21 -2.73 -6.26
CA LEU A 51 9.94 -2.23 -4.91
C LEU A 51 9.44 -0.77 -4.88
N ARG A 52 8.94 -0.27 -6.01
CA ARG A 52 8.29 1.05 -6.08
C ARG A 52 7.02 1.05 -5.22
N VAL A 53 6.79 2.17 -4.53
CA VAL A 53 5.59 2.39 -3.71
C VAL A 53 4.31 2.09 -4.50
N LEU A 54 3.39 1.40 -3.85
CA LEU A 54 2.10 0.89 -4.35
C LEU A 54 2.18 -0.16 -5.46
N ASN A 55 3.36 -0.68 -5.81
CA ASN A 55 3.40 -1.89 -6.63
C ASN A 55 2.74 -3.07 -5.91
N VAL A 56 1.99 -3.86 -6.66
CA VAL A 56 1.42 -5.14 -6.18
C VAL A 56 2.31 -6.27 -6.67
N LEU A 57 2.86 -7.01 -5.73
CA LEU A 57 3.87 -8.04 -5.96
C LEU A 57 3.37 -9.41 -5.50
N ASP A 58 3.80 -10.46 -6.19
CA ASP A 58 3.85 -11.81 -5.64
C ASP A 58 5.22 -11.98 -4.97
N VAL A 59 5.20 -12.27 -3.67
CA VAL A 59 6.40 -12.37 -2.83
C VAL A 59 6.49 -13.76 -2.24
N THR A 60 7.62 -14.45 -2.50
CA THR A 60 7.96 -15.73 -1.87
C THR A 60 9.06 -15.50 -0.83
N TYR A 61 8.91 -16.08 0.35
CA TYR A 61 9.85 -15.91 1.46
C TYR A 61 9.80 -17.09 2.44
N ASP A 62 10.88 -17.29 3.18
CA ASP A 62 10.91 -18.25 4.28
C ASP A 62 10.47 -17.56 5.58
N PHE A 63 9.22 -17.85 6.01
CA PHE A 63 8.63 -17.21 7.17
C PHE A 63 9.34 -17.59 8.47
N ARG A 64 9.80 -16.58 9.20
CA ARG A 64 10.48 -16.68 10.50
C ARG A 64 9.69 -15.95 11.58
N PRO A 65 8.91 -16.68 12.41
CA PRO A 65 8.01 -16.05 13.41
C PRO A 65 8.73 -15.16 14.43
N LYS A 66 9.96 -15.49 14.79
CA LYS A 66 10.77 -14.73 15.76
C LYS A 66 11.46 -13.50 15.17
N SER A 67 11.43 -13.33 13.85
CA SER A 67 12.10 -12.21 13.18
C SER A 67 11.09 -11.15 12.77
N LYS A 68 11.29 -9.92 13.23
CA LYS A 68 10.51 -8.76 12.77
C LYS A 68 10.84 -8.38 11.33
N LEU A 69 12.01 -8.78 10.83
CA LEU A 69 12.50 -8.46 9.49
C LEU A 69 12.69 -9.75 8.70
N GLN A 70 11.82 -9.98 7.71
CA GLN A 70 11.87 -11.13 6.83
C GLN A 70 12.88 -10.93 5.70
N LYS A 71 13.22 -12.00 4.97
CA LYS A 71 14.08 -11.93 3.79
C LYS A 71 13.28 -12.36 2.58
N PHE A 72 13.40 -11.62 1.49
CA PHE A 72 12.84 -12.03 0.21
C PHE A 72 13.52 -13.32 -0.31
N GLY A 73 12.73 -14.25 -0.80
CA GLY A 73 13.16 -15.33 -1.67
C GLY A 73 13.03 -14.91 -3.12
N ASP A 74 11.81 -14.88 -3.67
CA ASP A 74 11.51 -14.41 -5.03
C ASP A 74 10.50 -13.27 -5.00
N ILE A 75 10.57 -12.38 -5.99
CA ILE A 75 9.66 -11.23 -6.13
C ILE A 75 9.27 -11.10 -7.60
N ARG A 76 7.96 -11.03 -7.87
CA ARG A 76 7.41 -10.82 -9.20
C ARG A 76 6.32 -9.75 -9.17
N VAL A 77 6.12 -9.07 -10.30
CA VAL A 77 4.97 -8.17 -10.44
C VAL A 77 3.70 -9.01 -10.53
N ALA A 78 2.77 -8.82 -9.59
CA ALA A 78 1.47 -9.45 -9.61
C ALA A 78 0.47 -8.69 -10.49
N VAL A 79 0.56 -7.34 -10.49
CA VAL A 79 -0.30 -6.47 -11.29
C VAL A 79 0.58 -5.48 -12.05
N PRO A 80 0.77 -5.66 -13.36
CA PRO A 80 1.50 -4.68 -14.18
C PRO A 80 0.63 -3.44 -14.39
N TYR A 81 1.17 -2.27 -14.03
CA TYR A 81 0.52 -0.98 -14.29
C TYR A 81 0.88 -0.44 -15.67
N SER A 82 -0.12 0.14 -16.35
CA SER A 82 0.02 0.69 -17.69
C SER A 82 0.24 2.21 -17.71
N SER A 83 -0.31 2.92 -16.75
CA SER A 83 -0.27 4.39 -16.72
C SER A 83 0.29 4.95 -15.41
N LEU A 84 0.03 4.31 -14.27
CA LEU A 84 0.43 4.79 -12.95
C LEU A 84 1.91 5.17 -12.83
N PRO A 85 2.88 4.43 -13.42
CA PRO A 85 4.29 4.79 -13.36
C PRO A 85 4.71 5.94 -14.29
N TYR A 86 3.87 6.28 -15.27
CA TYR A 86 4.23 7.20 -16.37
C TYR A 86 3.44 8.51 -16.33
N ASP A 87 2.28 8.54 -15.68
CA ASP A 87 1.45 9.74 -15.52
C ASP A 87 1.91 10.52 -14.27
N PRO A 88 2.36 11.78 -14.40
CA PRO A 88 2.87 12.57 -13.28
C PRO A 88 1.82 12.80 -12.18
N ILE A 89 0.55 12.98 -12.54
CA ILE A 89 -0.54 13.23 -11.59
C ILE A 89 -0.81 11.95 -10.79
N LYS A 90 -0.93 10.81 -11.46
CA LYS A 90 -1.11 9.52 -10.82
C LYS A 90 0.09 9.14 -9.95
N GLY A 91 1.31 9.44 -10.44
CA GLY A 91 2.54 9.25 -9.67
C GLY A 91 2.58 10.06 -8.37
N ALA A 92 2.17 11.33 -8.41
CA ALA A 92 2.07 12.18 -7.23
C ALA A 92 1.02 11.63 -6.23
N LEU A 93 -0.15 11.21 -6.72
CA LEU A 93 -1.17 10.58 -5.90
C LEU A 93 -0.67 9.26 -5.28
N ALA A 94 0.06 8.46 -6.03
CA ALA A 94 0.63 7.21 -5.54
C ALA A 94 1.65 7.43 -4.43
N LEU A 95 2.51 8.44 -4.53
CA LEU A 95 3.47 8.80 -3.48
C LEU A 95 2.74 9.25 -2.21
N PHE A 96 1.77 10.16 -2.35
CA PHE A 96 0.96 10.61 -1.22
C PHE A 96 0.20 9.48 -0.54
N LEU A 97 -0.52 8.65 -1.32
CA LEU A 97 -1.27 7.51 -0.77
C LEU A 97 -0.34 6.47 -0.15
N GLY A 98 0.82 6.23 -0.74
CA GLY A 98 1.81 5.32 -0.19
C GLY A 98 2.27 5.73 1.20
N GLU A 99 2.52 7.02 1.41
CA GLU A 99 2.90 7.56 2.72
C GLU A 99 1.76 7.43 3.74
N VAL A 100 0.53 7.81 3.37
CA VAL A 100 -0.64 7.67 4.25
C VAL A 100 -0.88 6.20 4.61
N LEU A 101 -0.82 5.29 3.64
CA LEU A 101 -0.98 3.86 3.85
C LEU A 101 0.14 3.27 4.71
N TYR A 102 1.37 3.74 4.54
CA TYR A 102 2.48 3.30 5.39
C TYR A 102 2.22 3.62 6.86
N TYR A 103 1.84 4.85 7.18
CA TYR A 103 1.54 5.23 8.57
C TYR A 103 0.27 4.57 9.11
N GLY A 104 -0.75 4.44 8.29
CA GLY A 104 -2.03 3.84 8.69
C GLY A 104 -2.00 2.32 8.82
N LEU A 105 -1.19 1.63 8.03
CA LEU A 105 -1.24 0.15 7.94
C LEU A 105 0.00 -0.56 8.47
N ARG A 106 1.05 0.12 8.86
CA ARG A 106 2.33 -0.52 9.26
C ARG A 106 2.26 -1.44 10.48
N ASN A 107 1.17 -1.38 11.24
CA ASN A 107 0.94 -2.22 12.41
C ASN A 107 -0.37 -3.03 12.28
N GLU A 108 -1.03 -2.97 11.13
CA GLU A 108 -2.31 -3.64 10.90
C GLU A 108 -2.12 -5.13 10.62
N ASP A 109 -2.92 -5.93 11.28
CA ASP A 109 -2.99 -7.36 11.08
C ASP A 109 -3.63 -7.71 9.73
N ARG A 110 -3.71 -9.01 9.44
CA ARG A 110 -4.36 -9.51 8.24
C ARG A 110 -5.82 -9.04 8.17
N ASN A 111 -6.14 -8.36 7.07
CA ASN A 111 -7.50 -7.96 6.71
C ASN A 111 -7.69 -8.15 5.20
N GLU A 112 -8.28 -9.28 4.81
CA GLU A 112 -8.46 -9.64 3.40
C GLU A 112 -9.37 -8.65 2.65
N PRO A 113 -10.51 -8.19 3.19
CA PRO A 113 -11.31 -7.13 2.58
C PRO A 113 -10.52 -5.85 2.33
N LEU A 114 -9.69 -5.41 3.28
CA LEU A 114 -8.80 -4.27 3.12
C LEU A 114 -7.79 -4.50 2.00
N PHE A 115 -7.13 -5.66 1.96
CA PHE A 115 -6.16 -5.98 0.91
C PHE A 115 -6.80 -5.92 -0.48
N ARG A 116 -7.98 -6.51 -0.65
CA ARG A 116 -8.75 -6.43 -1.90
C ARG A 116 -9.09 -4.99 -2.27
N TYR A 117 -9.53 -4.21 -1.28
CA TYR A 117 -9.84 -2.79 -1.48
C TYR A 117 -8.62 -2.00 -2.00
N LEU A 118 -7.44 -2.22 -1.42
CA LEU A 118 -6.20 -1.59 -1.89
C LEU A 118 -5.92 -1.96 -3.36
N CYS A 119 -5.96 -3.26 -3.69
CA CYS A 119 -5.70 -3.73 -5.05
C CYS A 119 -6.71 -3.15 -6.07
N TYR A 120 -8.01 -3.14 -5.74
CA TYR A 120 -9.04 -2.54 -6.61
C TYR A 120 -8.84 -1.04 -6.80
N GLY A 121 -8.54 -0.30 -5.73
CA GLY A 121 -8.29 1.13 -5.79
C GLY A 121 -7.11 1.47 -6.67
N LEU A 122 -6.01 0.72 -6.56
CA LEU A 122 -4.81 0.91 -7.36
C LEU A 122 -5.04 0.56 -8.84
N ALA A 123 -5.74 -0.54 -9.12
CA ALA A 123 -6.12 -0.91 -10.47
C ALA A 123 -7.05 0.14 -11.11
N TRP A 124 -8.00 0.68 -10.34
CA TRP A 124 -8.87 1.76 -10.81
C TRP A 124 -8.06 3.02 -11.13
N LEU A 125 -7.14 3.44 -10.26
CA LEU A 125 -6.27 4.59 -10.48
C LEU A 125 -5.42 4.42 -11.74
N ASP A 126 -4.89 3.23 -11.97
CA ASP A 126 -4.10 2.93 -13.19
C ASP A 126 -4.95 3.06 -14.45
N ASN A 127 -6.15 2.49 -14.47
CA ASN A 127 -7.01 2.44 -15.65
C ASN A 127 -7.84 3.71 -15.89
N CYS A 128 -7.98 4.58 -14.89
CA CYS A 128 -8.80 5.77 -14.97
C CYS A 128 -8.21 6.80 -15.93
N LYS A 129 -9.04 7.29 -16.89
CA LYS A 129 -8.66 8.32 -17.86
C LYS A 129 -9.13 9.73 -17.47
N ARG A 130 -10.11 9.84 -16.58
CA ARG A 130 -10.71 11.11 -16.14
C ARG A 130 -11.11 11.02 -14.66
N GLY A 131 -11.23 12.17 -13.97
CA GLY A 131 -11.70 12.21 -12.59
C GLY A 131 -10.65 11.79 -11.55
N VAL A 132 -9.37 11.81 -11.89
CA VAL A 132 -8.27 11.38 -11.02
C VAL A 132 -8.06 12.35 -9.85
N ALA A 133 -8.39 13.65 -10.03
CA ALA A 133 -8.05 14.71 -9.06
C ALA A 133 -8.56 14.43 -7.63
N ASN A 134 -9.77 13.91 -7.48
CA ASN A 134 -10.39 13.65 -6.18
C ASN A 134 -10.32 12.17 -5.74
N PHE A 135 -9.59 11.34 -6.48
CA PHE A 135 -9.45 9.91 -6.17
C PHE A 135 -8.98 9.66 -4.75
N HIS A 136 -7.94 10.39 -4.33
CA HIS A 136 -7.35 10.24 -3.00
C HIS A 136 -8.36 10.53 -1.87
N LEU A 137 -9.24 11.52 -2.03
CA LEU A 137 -10.26 11.84 -1.02
C LEU A 137 -11.26 10.70 -0.86
N VAL A 138 -11.79 10.18 -1.97
CA VAL A 138 -12.74 9.06 -1.96
C VAL A 138 -12.07 7.78 -1.44
N PHE A 139 -10.84 7.54 -1.87
CA PHE A 139 -10.06 6.37 -1.45
C PHE A 139 -9.77 6.41 0.05
N LEU A 140 -9.29 7.51 0.59
CA LEU A 140 -9.00 7.63 2.01
C LEU A 140 -10.27 7.59 2.87
N MET A 141 -11.34 8.28 2.44
CA MET A 141 -12.61 8.20 3.15
C MET A 141 -13.13 6.75 3.25
N ARG A 142 -13.10 5.99 2.16
CA ARG A 142 -13.52 4.59 2.19
C ARG A 142 -12.56 3.70 3.00
N LEU A 143 -11.27 4.03 3.05
CA LEU A 143 -10.28 3.31 3.86
C LEU A 143 -10.66 3.32 5.35
N THR A 144 -11.24 4.42 5.85
CA THR A 144 -11.63 4.54 7.27
C THR A 144 -12.60 3.45 7.73
N ARG A 145 -13.40 2.85 6.80
CA ARG A 145 -14.26 1.71 7.11
C ARG A 145 -13.48 0.49 7.59
N PHE A 146 -12.33 0.24 6.98
CA PHE A 146 -11.48 -0.90 7.31
C PHE A 146 -10.65 -0.65 8.58
N LEU A 147 -10.43 0.63 8.90
CA LEU A 147 -9.69 1.06 10.07
C LEU A 147 -10.58 1.33 11.29
N GLY A 148 -11.92 1.15 11.15
CA GLY A 148 -12.86 1.20 12.26
C GLY A 148 -13.30 2.61 12.69
N PHE A 149 -13.02 3.65 11.88
CA PHE A 149 -13.44 5.03 12.18
C PHE A 149 -14.21 5.69 11.03
N TRP A 150 -15.06 4.91 10.36
CA TRP A 150 -16.00 5.44 9.39
C TRP A 150 -16.95 6.45 10.05
N PRO A 151 -17.17 7.63 9.44
CA PRO A 151 -18.11 8.61 9.97
C PRO A 151 -19.51 8.01 10.11
N ASN A 152 -20.15 8.19 11.28
CA ASN A 152 -21.57 7.85 11.42
C ASN A 152 -22.40 8.83 10.58
N THR A 153 -23.15 8.27 9.62
CA THR A 153 -24.03 9.04 8.73
C THR A 153 -25.49 8.95 9.09
N GLU A 154 -25.84 8.26 10.18
CA GLU A 154 -27.24 8.10 10.61
C GLU A 154 -27.86 9.42 11.01
N ASP A 155 -27.07 10.32 11.62
CA ASP A 155 -27.51 11.66 12.06
C ASP A 155 -27.37 12.73 10.98
N TRP A 156 -27.07 12.32 9.72
CA TRP A 156 -26.88 13.30 8.65
C TRP A 156 -28.23 13.89 8.18
N PHE A 157 -28.26 15.22 8.05
CA PHE A 157 -29.37 15.95 7.42
C PHE A 157 -28.83 17.09 6.52
N PRO A 158 -29.60 17.60 5.56
CA PRO A 158 -29.18 18.74 4.74
C PRO A 158 -28.84 19.96 5.58
N GLY A 159 -27.57 20.43 5.49
CA GLY A 159 -27.05 21.55 6.28
C GLY A 159 -26.30 21.14 7.55
N ALA A 160 -26.25 19.85 7.88
CA ALA A 160 -25.45 19.36 9.00
C ALA A 160 -23.94 19.57 8.78
N TYR A 161 -23.23 19.87 9.85
CA TYR A 161 -21.76 19.92 9.88
C TYR A 161 -21.22 18.66 10.53
N TYR A 162 -20.07 18.18 10.05
CA TYR A 162 -19.41 17.03 10.64
C TYR A 162 -18.48 17.49 11.78
N ASP A 163 -18.80 17.09 13.01
CA ASP A 163 -17.93 17.29 14.17
C ASP A 163 -16.84 16.22 14.18
N MET A 164 -15.61 16.63 13.89
CA MET A 164 -14.44 15.75 13.85
C MET A 164 -14.03 15.21 15.22
N LEU A 165 -14.37 15.90 16.32
CA LEU A 165 -14.04 15.46 17.67
C LEU A 165 -15.00 14.37 18.16
N GLN A 166 -16.28 14.51 17.83
CA GLN A 166 -17.32 13.55 18.20
C GLN A 166 -17.61 12.52 17.12
N CYS A 167 -16.98 12.63 15.95
CA CYS A 167 -17.17 11.76 14.78
C CYS A 167 -18.63 11.59 14.37
N ARG A 168 -19.45 12.67 14.46
CA ARG A 168 -20.88 12.67 14.11
C ARG A 168 -21.30 13.96 13.40
N PHE A 169 -22.46 13.92 12.75
CA PHE A 169 -23.09 15.09 12.20
C PHE A 169 -23.91 15.83 13.27
N THR A 170 -23.85 17.17 13.26
CA THR A 170 -24.59 18.07 14.15
C THR A 170 -25.20 19.24 13.36
#